data_dcd25f637b4c9c922ca86899d9050a06
#
_entry.id   dcd25f637b4c9c922ca86899d9050a06
#
_cell.length_a   1.000
_cell.length_b   1.000
_cell.length_c   1.000
_cell.angle_alpha   90.00
_cell.angle_beta   90.00
_cell.angle_gamma   90.00
#
_symmetry.space_group_name_H-M   'P 1'
#
loop_
_entity.id
_entity.type
_entity.pdbx_description
1 polymer ?
#
loop_
_entity_poly.entity_id
_entity_poly.type
_entity_poly.pdbx_seq_one_letter_code
_entity_poly.pdbx_strand_id
1 'polypeptide(L)'
;MRKVNYDKFPSTKISGTIFQGWRDVGALLMECFNTCSVLAVEFYAGVREEEVMEELSLLSPTLFINTRDLMKSEAEINAMTERFMTDDVLFGYVTNLTLKDYFDVDKLEAARKQVAESDKTVVVGAGAAMLASEKTTLVYVDMARWEIQQRFRAHEVKALG
;
A
#
# COMPACT_ATOMS: atom_id res chain seq x y z
N MET A 1 -15.56 -37.24 28.28
CA MET A 1 -15.19 -35.84 27.89
C MET A 1 -15.33 -35.70 26.39
N ARG A 2 -16.14 -34.74 25.90
CA ARG A 2 -16.27 -34.47 24.47
C ARG A 2 -14.96 -33.86 24.00
N LYS A 3 -14.30 -34.44 22.99
CA LYS A 3 -13.09 -33.92 22.41
C LYS A 3 -13.46 -32.61 21.70
N VAL A 4 -12.93 -31.48 22.17
CA VAL A 4 -13.15 -30.19 21.54
C VAL A 4 -12.36 -30.18 20.23
N ASN A 5 -13.00 -29.87 19.12
CA ASN A 5 -12.39 -29.80 17.79
C ASN A 5 -11.91 -28.37 17.46
N TYR A 6 -11.90 -27.48 18.44
CA TYR A 6 -11.40 -26.12 18.27
C TYR A 6 -9.87 -26.12 18.35
N ASP A 7 -9.24 -25.66 17.26
CA ASP A 7 -7.82 -25.38 17.24
C ASP A 7 -7.59 -23.88 17.51
N LYS A 8 -6.85 -23.58 18.59
CA LYS A 8 -6.52 -22.22 18.99
C LYS A 8 -5.52 -21.56 18.02
N PHE A 9 -4.71 -22.37 17.35
CA PHE A 9 -3.67 -21.93 16.44
C PHE A 9 -3.79 -22.69 15.10
N PRO A 10 -4.89 -22.46 14.35
CA PRO A 10 -5.12 -23.19 13.12
C PRO A 10 -4.00 -22.89 12.12
N SER A 11 -3.50 -23.94 11.48
CA SER A 11 -2.47 -23.82 10.44
C SER A 11 -2.85 -24.59 9.20
N THR A 12 -2.59 -24.01 8.05
CA THR A 12 -2.76 -24.67 6.75
C THR A 12 -1.41 -24.77 6.07
N LYS A 13 -1.06 -25.97 5.62
CA LYS A 13 0.15 -26.15 4.82
C LYS A 13 -0.05 -25.53 3.44
N ILE A 14 0.86 -24.65 3.07
CA ILE A 14 0.95 -24.07 1.73
C ILE A 14 2.25 -24.50 1.08
N SER A 15 2.25 -24.62 -0.24
CA SER A 15 3.49 -24.79 -1.03
C SER A 15 3.99 -23.40 -1.45
N GLY A 16 5.29 -23.18 -1.36
CA GLY A 16 5.91 -21.92 -1.74
C GLY A 16 7.19 -21.66 -0.95
N THR A 17 7.88 -20.60 -1.33
CA THR A 17 9.07 -20.12 -0.62
C THR A 17 8.67 -18.92 0.23
N ILE A 18 9.14 -18.90 1.48
CA ILE A 18 8.97 -17.78 2.40
C ILE A 18 10.31 -17.09 2.57
N PHE A 19 10.33 -15.77 2.37
CA PHE A 19 11.49 -14.91 2.63
C PHE A 19 11.26 -14.16 3.94
N GLN A 20 12.31 -13.96 4.73
CA GLN A 20 12.17 -13.32 6.04
C GLN A 20 13.24 -12.25 6.24
N GLY A 21 12.77 -11.06 6.66
CA GLY A 21 13.62 -9.89 6.89
C GLY A 21 14.02 -9.19 5.58
N TRP A 22 14.43 -7.93 5.74
CA TRP A 22 14.73 -7.05 4.61
C TRP A 22 15.90 -7.55 3.74
N ARG A 23 16.86 -8.26 4.31
CA ARG A 23 17.96 -8.85 3.51
C ARG A 23 17.44 -9.78 2.43
N ASP A 24 16.57 -10.72 2.80
CA ASP A 24 16.10 -11.76 1.86
C ASP A 24 14.96 -11.21 0.97
N VAL A 25 14.06 -10.41 1.54
CA VAL A 25 12.99 -9.73 0.79
C VAL A 25 13.58 -8.72 -0.20
N GLY A 26 14.56 -7.91 0.23
CA GLY A 26 15.24 -6.94 -0.64
C GLY A 26 15.98 -7.59 -1.81
N ALA A 27 16.62 -8.74 -1.59
CA ALA A 27 17.24 -9.51 -2.66
C ALA A 27 16.22 -9.99 -3.70
N LEU A 28 15.07 -10.49 -3.25
CA LEU A 28 13.97 -10.89 -4.14
C LEU A 28 13.41 -9.68 -4.91
N LEU A 29 13.21 -8.53 -4.23
CA LEU A 29 12.71 -7.32 -4.87
C LEU A 29 13.69 -6.80 -5.93
N MET A 30 15.00 -6.88 -5.67
CA MET A 30 16.03 -6.54 -6.65
C MET A 30 15.97 -7.46 -7.88
N GLU A 31 15.80 -8.77 -7.68
CA GLU A 31 15.63 -9.72 -8.78
C GLU A 31 14.38 -9.37 -9.62
N CYS A 32 13.25 -9.15 -8.97
CA CYS A 32 12.02 -8.72 -9.63
C CYS A 32 12.20 -7.40 -10.38
N PHE A 33 12.85 -6.42 -9.75
CA PHE A 33 13.08 -5.10 -10.35
C PHE A 33 13.99 -5.16 -11.57
N ASN A 34 14.96 -6.08 -11.60
CA ASN A 34 15.81 -6.29 -12.77
C ASN A 34 15.04 -6.79 -14.00
N THR A 35 13.93 -7.49 -13.80
CA THR A 35 13.13 -8.10 -14.87
C THR A 35 11.91 -7.28 -15.30
N CYS A 36 11.48 -6.28 -14.50
CA CYS A 36 10.33 -5.41 -14.81
C CYS A 36 10.78 -3.98 -15.10
N SER A 37 9.95 -3.21 -15.79
CA SER A 37 10.14 -1.77 -15.98
C SER A 37 9.55 -0.97 -14.81
N VAL A 38 8.50 -1.50 -14.18
CA VAL A 38 7.79 -0.88 -13.06
C VAL A 38 7.65 -1.87 -11.93
N LEU A 39 8.08 -1.49 -10.73
CA LEU A 39 7.79 -2.17 -9.50
C LEU A 39 6.73 -1.35 -8.74
N ALA A 40 5.50 -1.83 -8.72
CA ALA A 40 4.42 -1.19 -7.98
C ALA A 40 4.26 -1.88 -6.62
N VAL A 41 4.45 -1.13 -5.54
CA VAL A 41 4.36 -1.62 -4.16
C VAL A 41 3.15 -1.00 -3.51
N GLU A 42 2.06 -1.75 -3.53
CA GLU A 42 0.75 -1.34 -3.00
C GLU A 42 0.72 -1.49 -1.49
N PHE A 43 0.39 -0.41 -0.79
CA PHE A 43 0.27 -0.40 0.67
C PHE A 43 -1.16 -0.59 1.13
N TYR A 44 -1.35 -1.49 2.07
CA TYR A 44 -2.55 -1.54 2.87
C TYR A 44 -2.45 -0.59 4.08
N ALA A 45 -3.59 -0.23 4.64
CA ALA A 45 -3.65 0.66 5.80
C ALA A 45 -2.80 0.15 6.97
N GLY A 46 -2.03 1.04 7.60
CA GLY A 46 -1.22 0.73 8.78
C GLY A 46 0.20 0.24 8.48
N VAL A 47 0.62 0.20 7.23
CA VAL A 47 2.01 -0.04 6.84
C VAL A 47 2.89 1.12 7.36
N ARG A 48 4.09 0.81 7.84
CA ARG A 48 5.14 1.81 8.11
C ARG A 48 5.79 2.20 6.80
N GLU A 49 5.21 3.21 6.17
CA GLU A 49 5.53 3.60 4.81
C GLU A 49 6.99 4.01 4.66
N GLU A 50 7.53 4.77 5.62
CA GLU A 50 8.90 5.27 5.61
C GLU A 50 9.91 4.11 5.60
N GLU A 51 9.69 3.08 6.43
CA GLU A 51 10.56 1.90 6.50
C GLU A 51 10.64 1.18 5.14
N VAL A 52 9.48 0.98 4.51
CA VAL A 52 9.42 0.32 3.21
C VAL A 52 10.04 1.18 2.11
N MET A 53 9.81 2.50 2.12
CA MET A 53 10.38 3.42 1.14
C MET A 53 11.91 3.51 1.23
N GLU A 54 12.48 3.50 2.45
CA GLU A 54 13.92 3.46 2.66
C GLU A 54 14.54 2.23 1.98
N GLU A 55 13.97 1.06 2.21
CA GLU A 55 14.46 -0.19 1.60
C GLU A 55 14.29 -0.21 0.07
N LEU A 56 13.17 0.30 -0.44
CA LEU A 56 12.93 0.39 -1.87
C LEU A 56 13.87 1.41 -2.57
N SER A 57 14.32 2.44 -1.88
CA SER A 57 15.28 3.42 -2.42
C SER A 57 16.61 2.79 -2.79
N LEU A 58 17.00 1.70 -2.10
CA LEU A 58 18.22 0.94 -2.36
C LEU A 58 18.22 0.24 -3.74
N LEU A 59 17.05 0.09 -4.36
CA LEU A 59 16.92 -0.42 -5.73
C LEU A 59 17.46 0.56 -6.79
N SER A 60 17.73 1.81 -6.40
CA SER A 60 18.24 2.88 -7.26
C SER A 60 17.40 3.07 -8.55
N PRO A 61 16.10 3.27 -8.45
CA PRO A 61 15.26 3.49 -9.63
C PRO A 61 15.56 4.81 -10.32
N THR A 62 15.31 4.90 -11.62
CA THR A 62 15.37 6.14 -12.39
C THR A 62 14.25 7.11 -11.98
N LEU A 63 13.09 6.56 -11.63
CA LEU A 63 11.92 7.31 -11.17
C LEU A 63 11.35 6.65 -9.92
N PHE A 64 11.15 7.44 -8.87
CA PHE A 64 10.49 7.01 -7.62
C PHE A 64 9.24 7.86 -7.40
N ILE A 65 8.07 7.23 -7.34
CA ILE A 65 6.79 7.91 -7.15
C ILE A 65 6.16 7.42 -5.85
N ASN A 66 5.93 8.35 -4.92
CA ASN A 66 5.05 8.12 -3.78
C ASN A 66 3.63 8.53 -4.17
N THR A 67 2.68 7.60 -4.13
CA THR A 67 1.28 7.86 -4.51
C THR A 67 0.59 8.88 -3.62
N ARG A 68 1.08 9.10 -2.40
CA ARG A 68 0.58 10.16 -1.51
C ARG A 68 0.69 11.54 -2.15
N ASP A 69 1.74 11.80 -2.93
CA ASP A 69 1.96 13.08 -3.62
C ASP A 69 0.94 13.33 -4.75
N LEU A 70 0.29 12.25 -5.21
CA LEU A 70 -0.72 12.27 -6.26
C LEU A 70 -2.14 12.45 -5.73
N MET A 71 -2.31 12.45 -4.40
CA MET A 71 -3.61 12.61 -3.78
C MET A 71 -4.07 14.07 -3.83
N LYS A 72 -5.37 14.27 -3.64
CA LYS A 72 -5.99 15.55 -3.34
C LYS A 72 -5.41 16.11 -2.04
N SER A 73 -5.58 17.40 -1.83
CA SER A 73 -5.18 18.02 -0.56
C SER A 73 -6.02 17.46 0.61
N GLU A 74 -5.46 17.52 1.80
CA GLU A 74 -6.17 17.14 3.04
C GLU A 74 -7.52 17.86 3.18
N ALA A 75 -7.57 19.15 2.83
CA ALA A 75 -8.80 19.93 2.89
C ALA A 75 -9.88 19.40 1.93
N GLU A 76 -9.51 19.00 0.71
CA GLU A 76 -10.44 18.42 -0.27
C GLU A 76 -10.92 17.05 0.18
N ILE A 77 -10.02 16.21 0.72
CA ILE A 77 -10.36 14.89 1.25
C ILE A 77 -11.32 15.02 2.43
N ASN A 78 -11.04 15.93 3.38
CA ASN A 78 -11.91 16.17 4.52
C ASN A 78 -13.29 16.64 4.07
N ALA A 79 -13.38 17.59 3.15
CA ALA A 79 -14.66 18.09 2.61
C ALA A 79 -15.46 16.97 1.91
N MET A 80 -14.77 16.07 1.20
CA MET A 80 -15.39 14.94 0.51
C MET A 80 -15.91 13.87 1.47
N THR A 81 -15.23 13.66 2.60
CA THR A 81 -15.55 12.62 3.58
C THR A 81 -16.46 13.10 4.70
N GLU A 82 -16.57 14.39 4.96
CA GLU A 82 -17.36 15.01 6.05
C GLU A 82 -18.79 14.47 6.14
N ARG A 83 -19.48 14.33 5.01
CA ARG A 83 -20.87 13.82 4.95
C ARG A 83 -21.03 12.37 5.43
N PHE A 84 -19.94 11.62 5.56
CA PHE A 84 -19.95 10.25 6.05
C PHE A 84 -19.54 10.15 7.51
N MET A 85 -19.05 11.26 8.08
CA MET A 85 -18.70 11.35 9.49
C MET A 85 -19.95 11.64 10.33
N THR A 86 -19.94 11.20 11.57
CA THR A 86 -20.98 11.48 12.56
C THR A 86 -20.31 12.01 13.83
N ASP A 87 -21.11 12.42 14.80
CA ASP A 87 -20.66 12.76 16.16
C ASP A 87 -20.25 11.52 16.98
N ASP A 88 -20.53 10.32 16.49
CA ASP A 88 -20.08 9.08 17.10
C ASP A 88 -18.63 8.77 16.73
N VAL A 89 -17.81 8.48 17.75
CA VAL A 89 -16.37 8.21 17.56
C VAL A 89 -16.09 6.92 16.79
N LEU A 90 -17.04 5.97 16.79
CA LEU A 90 -16.86 4.63 16.23
C LEU A 90 -17.66 4.41 14.94
N PHE A 91 -18.78 5.11 14.78
CA PHE A 91 -19.73 4.83 13.72
C PHE A 91 -19.96 6.05 12.81
N GLY A 92 -19.73 5.84 11.54
CA GLY A 92 -20.08 6.76 10.46
C GLY A 92 -21.03 6.11 9.46
N TYR A 93 -21.35 6.81 8.41
CA TYR A 93 -22.10 6.27 7.28
C TYR A 93 -21.18 5.51 6.34
N VAL A 94 -21.69 4.42 5.77
CA VAL A 94 -20.95 3.69 4.73
C VAL A 94 -20.77 4.58 3.52
N THR A 95 -19.52 4.79 3.12
CA THR A 95 -19.19 5.60 1.96
C THR A 95 -19.31 4.82 0.66
N ASN A 96 -19.68 5.50 -0.41
CA ASN A 96 -19.59 5.00 -1.79
C ASN A 96 -18.33 5.48 -2.52
N LEU A 97 -17.45 6.17 -1.82
CA LEU A 97 -16.17 6.60 -2.37
C LEU A 97 -15.26 5.39 -2.63
N THR A 98 -14.53 5.46 -3.71
CA THR A 98 -13.49 4.49 -4.07
C THR A 98 -12.12 5.10 -3.82
N LEU A 99 -11.07 4.29 -3.76
CA LEU A 99 -9.71 4.77 -3.61
C LEU A 99 -9.34 5.83 -4.66
N LYS A 100 -9.84 5.67 -5.89
CA LYS A 100 -9.60 6.62 -6.99
C LYS A 100 -10.11 8.03 -6.70
N ASP A 101 -11.19 8.17 -5.93
CA ASP A 101 -11.78 9.47 -5.60
C ASP A 101 -10.87 10.34 -4.73
N TYR A 102 -9.91 9.74 -4.03
CA TYR A 102 -8.91 10.44 -3.21
C TYR A 102 -7.76 11.05 -4.02
N PHE A 103 -7.64 10.71 -5.30
CA PHE A 103 -6.54 11.16 -6.15
C PHE A 103 -6.92 12.39 -6.97
N ASP A 104 -5.93 13.26 -7.18
CA ASP A 104 -5.98 14.33 -8.16
C ASP A 104 -5.81 13.74 -9.56
N VAL A 105 -6.76 14.01 -10.46
CA VAL A 105 -6.79 13.42 -11.79
C VAL A 105 -5.61 13.88 -12.64
N ASP A 106 -5.26 15.16 -12.57
CA ASP A 106 -4.19 15.74 -13.37
C ASP A 106 -2.82 15.21 -12.92
N LYS A 107 -2.61 15.12 -11.61
CA LYS A 107 -1.40 14.53 -11.04
C LYS A 107 -1.26 13.05 -11.41
N LEU A 108 -2.36 12.30 -11.35
CA LEU A 108 -2.35 10.87 -11.69
C LEU A 108 -2.03 10.66 -13.18
N GLU A 109 -2.58 11.49 -14.07
CA GLU A 109 -2.27 11.42 -15.51
C GLU A 109 -0.84 11.85 -15.81
N ALA A 110 -0.33 12.87 -15.14
CA ALA A 110 1.07 13.28 -15.27
C ALA A 110 2.02 12.15 -14.82
N ALA A 111 1.72 11.50 -13.69
CA ALA A 111 2.48 10.36 -13.20
C ALA A 111 2.48 9.19 -14.18
N ARG A 112 1.33 8.87 -14.82
CA ARG A 112 1.26 7.83 -15.86
C ARG A 112 2.18 8.11 -17.04
N LYS A 113 2.27 9.36 -17.47
CA LYS A 113 3.20 9.76 -18.54
C LYS A 113 4.65 9.58 -18.13
N GLN A 114 5.01 10.02 -16.92
CA GLN A 114 6.36 9.83 -16.38
C GLN A 114 6.75 8.35 -16.29
N VAL A 115 5.84 7.50 -15.80
CA VAL A 115 6.05 6.04 -15.75
C VAL A 115 6.25 5.44 -17.14
N ALA A 116 5.48 5.89 -18.13
CA ALA A 116 5.59 5.40 -19.51
C ALA A 116 6.90 5.80 -20.19
N GLU A 117 7.50 6.92 -19.78
CA GLU A 117 8.75 7.46 -20.31
C GLU A 117 9.99 6.96 -19.56
N SER A 118 9.82 6.32 -18.41
CA SER A 118 10.91 5.86 -17.55
C SER A 118 11.25 4.39 -17.79
N ASP A 119 12.54 4.08 -17.81
CA ASP A 119 13.02 2.70 -18.00
C ASP A 119 12.88 1.84 -16.74
N LYS A 120 13.05 2.45 -15.55
CA LYS A 120 13.05 1.76 -14.25
C LYS A 120 12.35 2.62 -13.20
N THR A 121 11.12 2.25 -12.88
CA THR A 121 10.27 2.99 -11.93
C THR A 121 9.92 2.16 -10.72
N VAL A 122 9.98 2.78 -9.54
CA VAL A 122 9.32 2.29 -8.32
C VAL A 122 8.14 3.21 -8.04
N VAL A 123 6.94 2.63 -7.92
CA VAL A 123 5.73 3.31 -7.47
C VAL A 123 5.34 2.70 -6.12
N VAL A 124 5.17 3.52 -5.12
CA VAL A 124 4.92 3.04 -3.74
C VAL A 124 3.78 3.80 -3.08
N GLY A 125 2.98 3.10 -2.30
CA GLY A 125 1.89 3.68 -1.52
C GLY A 125 0.52 3.08 -1.84
N ALA A 126 -0.50 3.54 -1.14
CA ALA A 126 -1.88 3.16 -1.45
C ALA A 126 -2.26 3.66 -2.85
N GLY A 127 -2.76 2.78 -3.69
CA GLY A 127 -3.10 3.09 -5.09
C GLY A 127 -1.93 2.95 -6.07
N ALA A 128 -0.78 2.40 -5.68
CA ALA A 128 0.35 2.16 -6.58
C ALA A 128 -0.06 1.31 -7.80
N ALA A 129 -0.98 0.37 -7.62
CA ALA A 129 -1.52 -0.46 -8.69
C ALA A 129 -2.26 0.36 -9.78
N MET A 130 -2.70 1.59 -9.52
CA MET A 130 -3.33 2.45 -10.53
C MET A 130 -2.36 2.95 -11.61
N LEU A 131 -1.05 2.87 -11.34
CA LEU A 131 0.02 3.19 -12.27
C LEU A 131 0.63 1.94 -12.93
N ALA A 132 0.06 0.76 -12.67
CA ALA A 132 0.52 -0.49 -13.24
C ALA A 132 0.28 -0.57 -14.75
N SER A 133 1.17 -1.28 -15.43
CA SER A 133 1.12 -1.61 -16.85
C SER A 133 1.38 -3.11 -17.06
N GLU A 134 1.38 -3.60 -18.28
CA GLU A 134 1.67 -5.01 -18.59
C GLU A 134 3.08 -5.46 -18.14
N LYS A 135 4.02 -4.52 -18.02
CA LYS A 135 5.41 -4.79 -17.58
C LYS A 135 5.64 -4.46 -16.11
N THR A 136 4.58 -4.45 -15.33
CA THR A 136 4.64 -4.14 -13.89
C THR A 136 4.71 -5.42 -13.07
N THR A 137 5.65 -5.48 -12.14
CA THR A 137 5.59 -6.42 -11.02
C THR A 137 4.85 -5.73 -9.87
N LEU A 138 3.77 -6.35 -9.40
CA LEU A 138 2.98 -5.85 -8.29
C LEU A 138 3.40 -6.58 -7.00
N VAL A 139 3.74 -5.82 -5.99
CA VAL A 139 4.00 -6.27 -4.63
C VAL A 139 2.92 -5.69 -3.72
N TYR A 140 2.27 -6.53 -2.93
CA TYR A 140 1.27 -6.10 -1.98
C TYR A 140 1.81 -6.20 -0.55
N VAL A 141 1.82 -5.08 0.16
CA VAL A 141 2.27 -5.00 1.55
C VAL A 141 1.04 -4.97 2.44
N ASP A 142 0.77 -6.10 3.05
CA ASP A 142 -0.38 -6.32 3.92
C ASP A 142 0.03 -6.46 5.38
N MET A 143 -0.96 -6.38 6.26
CA MET A 143 -0.72 -6.59 7.68
C MET A 143 -1.97 -7.13 8.39
N ALA A 144 -1.75 -7.78 9.53
CA ALA A 144 -2.83 -8.31 10.34
C ALA A 144 -3.72 -7.18 10.87
N ARG A 145 -5.05 -7.34 10.72
CA ARG A 145 -6.04 -6.34 11.15
C ARG A 145 -5.88 -5.91 12.61
N TRP A 146 -5.49 -6.84 13.49
CA TRP A 146 -5.24 -6.53 14.89
C TRP A 146 -4.07 -5.56 15.07
N GLU A 147 -2.99 -5.77 14.31
CA GLU A 147 -1.81 -4.91 14.34
C GLU A 147 -2.14 -3.51 13.83
N ILE A 148 -2.92 -3.40 12.75
CA ILE A 148 -3.41 -2.12 12.24
C ILE A 148 -4.10 -1.33 13.35
N GLN A 149 -5.03 -1.96 14.08
CA GLN A 149 -5.75 -1.30 15.17
C GLN A 149 -4.82 -0.83 16.30
N GLN A 150 -3.78 -1.59 16.63
CA GLN A 150 -2.80 -1.19 17.65
C GLN A 150 -2.01 0.03 17.19
N ARG A 151 -1.51 0.04 15.94
CA ARG A 151 -0.76 1.16 15.39
C ARG A 151 -1.57 2.45 15.28
N PHE A 152 -2.84 2.36 14.88
CA PHE A 152 -3.73 3.52 14.87
C PHE A 152 -3.99 4.06 16.29
N ARG A 153 -4.20 3.18 17.27
CA ARG A 153 -4.38 3.59 18.69
C ARG A 153 -3.13 4.22 19.27
N ALA A 154 -1.95 3.75 18.87
CA ALA A 154 -0.67 4.29 19.29
C ALA A 154 -0.24 5.54 18.49
N HIS A 155 -1.05 5.99 17.51
CA HIS A 155 -0.73 7.07 16.59
C HIS A 155 0.59 6.87 15.81
N GLU A 156 0.97 5.61 15.58
CA GLU A 156 2.17 5.26 14.80
C GLU A 156 1.96 5.38 13.30
N VAL A 157 0.73 5.33 12.86
CA VAL A 157 0.36 5.41 11.43
C VAL A 157 -0.81 6.35 11.23
N LYS A 158 -0.91 6.92 10.05
CA LYS A 158 -1.95 7.86 9.66
C LYS A 158 -3.00 7.19 8.76
N ALA A 159 -4.19 7.76 8.72
CA ALA A 159 -5.20 7.42 7.73
C ALA A 159 -4.77 7.89 6.33
N LEU A 160 -5.50 7.42 5.32
CA LEU A 160 -5.31 7.82 3.93
C LEU A 160 -5.65 9.31 3.75
N GLY A 161 -4.75 10.07 3.15
CA GLY A 161 -4.94 11.51 2.90
C GLY A 161 -4.16 12.43 3.81
#